data_b009b72920a2deb7616b254e4b99c655
#
_entry.id   b009b72920a2deb7616b254e4b99c655
#
_cell.length_a   1.000
_cell.length_b   1.000
_cell.length_c   1.000
_cell.angle_alpha   90.00
_cell.angle_beta   90.00
_cell.angle_gamma   90.00
#
_symmetry.space_group_name_H-M   'P 1'
#
loop_
_entity.id
_entity.type
_entity.pdbx_description
1 polymer ?
#
loop_
_entity_poly.entity_id
_entity_poly.type
_entity_poly.pdbx_seq_one_letter_code
_entity_poly.pdbx_strand_id
1 'polypeptide(L)'
;MKHIYFVNERIRLRAMEPEDLELICEMENDPQQWDISNFTVPYSRYVMKQYMENSQCDMFSDKQLRMMVVRLEDHATIGTIDITDFSPMHARGEVGIVIRKEFRGAGYAKDALTLLCDYAFDFLRMKQLVVHIATDNEASMRLFTSCGFVQCGLLKDWLCVEAVSYTHLTLPT
;
A
#
# COMPACT_ATOMS: atom_id res chain seq x y z
N MET A 1 9.69 23.16 -13.06
CA MET A 1 8.32 22.66 -12.92
C MET A 1 8.20 22.06 -11.52
N LYS A 2 7.23 22.47 -10.69
CA LYS A 2 7.06 21.90 -9.35
C LYS A 2 6.42 20.53 -9.54
N HIS A 3 7.13 19.44 -9.24
CA HIS A 3 6.55 18.10 -9.26
C HIS A 3 5.44 18.00 -8.22
N ILE A 4 4.26 17.59 -8.63
CA ILE A 4 3.12 17.33 -7.76
C ILE A 4 3.00 15.81 -7.64
N TYR A 5 3.57 15.25 -6.58
CA TYR A 5 3.68 13.79 -6.40
C TYR A 5 2.37 13.09 -6.00
N PHE A 6 1.41 13.83 -5.43
CA PHE A 6 0.27 13.22 -4.75
C PHE A 6 -1.07 13.39 -5.48
N VAL A 7 -1.06 13.86 -6.72
CA VAL A 7 -2.29 14.04 -7.49
C VAL A 7 -2.04 13.86 -8.99
N ASN A 8 -2.98 13.21 -9.65
CA ASN A 8 -3.11 13.16 -11.10
C ASN A 8 -4.52 13.64 -11.50
N GLU A 9 -4.95 13.36 -12.73
CA GLU A 9 -6.26 13.77 -13.26
C GLU A 9 -7.45 13.05 -12.61
N ARG A 10 -7.23 11.90 -11.94
CA ARG A 10 -8.27 10.99 -11.48
C ARG A 10 -8.31 10.80 -9.97
N ILE A 11 -7.14 10.83 -9.34
CA ILE A 11 -7.00 10.53 -7.91
C ILE A 11 -6.05 11.50 -7.21
N ARG A 12 -6.19 11.55 -5.90
CA ARG A 12 -5.26 12.21 -4.98
C ARG A 12 -4.86 11.25 -3.86
N LEU A 13 -3.58 11.25 -3.50
CA LEU A 13 -3.08 10.65 -2.27
C LEU A 13 -3.03 11.71 -1.18
N ARG A 14 -3.52 11.41 0.02
CA ARG A 14 -3.48 12.30 1.19
C ARG A 14 -3.20 11.53 2.48
N ALA A 15 -2.77 12.25 3.51
CA ALA A 15 -2.67 11.68 4.85
C ALA A 15 -4.04 11.17 5.36
N MET A 16 -3.99 10.28 6.35
CA MET A 16 -5.18 9.86 7.10
C MET A 16 -5.69 11.05 7.93
N GLU A 17 -7.00 11.18 7.99
CA GLU A 17 -7.70 12.15 8.83
C GLU A 17 -8.61 11.42 9.84
N PRO A 18 -8.98 12.03 10.96
CA PRO A 18 -9.85 11.38 11.98
C PRO A 18 -11.15 10.82 11.41
N GLU A 19 -11.68 11.42 10.35
CA GLU A 19 -12.90 11.01 9.67
C GLU A 19 -12.76 9.67 8.92
N ASP A 20 -11.52 9.25 8.62
CA ASP A 20 -11.25 7.98 7.94
C ASP A 20 -11.34 6.77 8.88
N LEU A 21 -11.47 6.97 10.20
CA LEU A 21 -11.39 5.90 11.19
C LEU A 21 -12.35 4.73 10.90
N GLU A 22 -13.61 5.02 10.59
CA GLU A 22 -14.60 3.98 10.32
C GLU A 22 -14.24 3.18 9.06
N LEU A 23 -13.82 3.88 8.01
CA LEU A 23 -13.41 3.24 6.76
C LEU A 23 -12.16 2.37 6.95
N ILE A 24 -11.17 2.85 7.70
CA ILE A 24 -9.96 2.07 8.00
C ILE A 24 -10.32 0.83 8.82
N CYS A 25 -11.18 0.97 9.84
CA CYS A 25 -11.67 -0.17 10.62
C CYS A 25 -12.37 -1.21 9.73
N GLU A 26 -13.18 -0.79 8.79
CA GLU A 26 -13.85 -1.67 7.84
C GLU A 26 -12.84 -2.40 6.93
N MET A 27 -11.89 -1.67 6.37
CA MET A 27 -10.89 -2.23 5.45
C MET A 27 -9.93 -3.20 6.15
N GLU A 28 -9.43 -2.84 7.34
CA GLU A 28 -8.48 -3.68 8.10
C GLU A 28 -9.15 -4.94 8.69
N ASN A 29 -10.45 -4.92 8.89
CA ASN A 29 -11.22 -6.06 9.40
C ASN A 29 -11.90 -6.88 8.29
N ASP A 30 -11.67 -6.58 7.01
CA ASP A 30 -12.20 -7.37 5.91
C ASP A 30 -11.56 -8.79 5.91
N PRO A 31 -12.34 -9.86 6.13
CA PRO A 31 -11.82 -11.22 6.17
C PRO A 31 -11.08 -11.64 4.89
N GLN A 32 -11.41 -11.04 3.74
CA GLN A 32 -10.73 -11.31 2.47
C GLN A 32 -9.29 -10.77 2.43
N GLN A 33 -8.93 -9.92 3.38
CA GLN A 33 -7.58 -9.35 3.51
C GLN A 33 -6.72 -10.15 4.52
N TRP A 34 -7.34 -10.95 5.39
CA TRP A 34 -6.63 -11.64 6.47
C TRP A 34 -5.66 -12.73 5.98
N ASP A 35 -6.00 -13.38 4.89
CA ASP A 35 -5.14 -14.42 4.30
C ASP A 35 -3.85 -13.85 3.72
N ILE A 36 -3.82 -12.53 3.44
CA ILE A 36 -2.70 -11.83 2.80
C ILE A 36 -1.91 -11.02 3.84
N SER A 37 -2.53 -10.68 4.95
CA SER A 37 -1.94 -9.88 6.03
C SER A 37 -1.62 -10.75 7.24
N ASN A 38 -0.56 -10.42 7.96
CA ASN A 38 -0.14 -11.13 9.18
C ASN A 38 -1.10 -10.88 10.38
N PHE A 39 -2.40 -10.70 10.12
CA PHE A 39 -3.39 -10.41 11.16
C PHE A 39 -3.91 -11.69 11.80
N THR A 40 -3.90 -11.73 13.11
CA THR A 40 -4.34 -12.87 13.89
C THR A 40 -5.69 -12.66 14.59
N VAL A 41 -6.11 -11.41 14.71
CA VAL A 41 -7.36 -11.02 15.38
C VAL A 41 -7.94 -9.74 14.76
N PRO A 42 -9.26 -9.53 14.81
CA PRO A 42 -9.87 -8.27 14.39
C PRO A 42 -9.36 -7.10 15.23
N TYR A 43 -9.09 -5.98 14.58
CA TYR A 43 -8.76 -4.74 15.27
C TYR A 43 -10.01 -4.10 15.87
N SER A 44 -9.93 -3.71 17.15
CA SER A 44 -10.97 -2.88 17.73
C SER A 44 -10.85 -1.43 17.21
N ARG A 45 -11.99 -0.73 17.15
CA ARG A 45 -12.03 0.69 16.81
C ARG A 45 -11.09 1.52 17.71
N TYR A 46 -10.96 1.14 18.96
CA TYR A 46 -10.07 1.79 19.94
C TYR A 46 -8.60 1.65 19.51
N VAL A 47 -8.16 0.44 19.12
CA VAL A 47 -6.79 0.21 18.66
C VAL A 47 -6.50 0.99 17.38
N MET A 48 -7.44 1.01 16.43
CA MET A 48 -7.27 1.78 15.20
C MET A 48 -7.20 3.29 15.46
N LYS A 49 -8.02 3.80 16.39
CA LYS A 49 -7.94 5.19 16.82
C LYS A 49 -6.56 5.52 17.43
N GLN A 50 -6.06 4.67 18.34
CA GLN A 50 -4.74 4.85 18.90
C GLN A 50 -3.62 4.82 17.85
N TYR A 51 -3.72 3.91 16.87
CA TYR A 51 -2.78 3.85 15.75
C TYR A 51 -2.74 5.19 15.00
N MET A 52 -3.89 5.75 14.67
CA MET A 52 -3.98 7.04 13.98
C MET A 52 -3.46 8.20 14.83
N GLU A 53 -3.80 8.24 16.12
CA GLU A 53 -3.35 9.27 17.07
C GLU A 53 -1.84 9.23 17.34
N ASN A 54 -1.24 8.03 17.30
CA ASN A 54 0.19 7.84 17.53
C ASN A 54 1.05 8.02 16.26
N SER A 55 0.45 8.06 15.08
CA SER A 55 1.17 8.33 13.85
C SER A 55 1.71 9.76 13.86
N GLN A 56 3.02 9.89 13.72
CA GLN A 56 3.67 11.20 13.65
C GLN A 56 3.62 11.79 12.23
N CYS A 57 3.05 11.06 11.28
CA CYS A 57 3.08 11.40 9.84
C CYS A 57 4.52 11.66 9.33
N ASP A 58 5.49 11.02 9.99
CA ASP A 58 6.92 11.07 9.65
C ASP A 58 7.44 9.67 9.35
N MET A 59 7.72 9.42 8.09
CA MET A 59 8.19 8.12 7.61
C MET A 59 9.48 7.65 8.28
N PHE A 60 10.34 8.57 8.72
CA PHE A 60 11.60 8.23 9.38
C PHE A 60 11.39 7.77 10.82
N SER A 61 10.44 8.37 11.53
CA SER A 61 10.07 7.98 12.89
C SER A 61 9.18 6.75 12.90
N ASP A 62 8.13 6.75 12.09
CA ASP A 62 7.10 5.69 12.08
C ASP A 62 7.57 4.43 11.33
N LYS A 63 8.65 4.52 10.53
CA LYS A 63 9.15 3.47 9.62
C LYS A 63 8.11 3.03 8.61
N GLN A 64 7.10 3.83 8.42
CA GLN A 64 5.99 3.58 7.50
C GLN A 64 5.39 4.90 7.00
N LEU A 65 4.74 4.82 5.86
CA LEU A 65 3.90 5.87 5.30
C LEU A 65 2.58 5.22 4.88
N ARG A 66 1.45 5.73 5.38
CA ARG A 66 0.12 5.33 4.91
C ARG A 66 -0.61 6.53 4.35
N MET A 67 -1.15 6.37 3.16
CA MET A 67 -1.93 7.41 2.50
C MET A 67 -3.28 6.87 2.04
N MET A 68 -4.30 7.73 2.12
CA MET A 68 -5.62 7.46 1.57
C MET A 68 -5.62 7.79 0.08
N VAL A 69 -6.23 6.91 -0.71
CA VAL A 69 -6.48 7.12 -2.14
C VAL A 69 -7.86 7.72 -2.30
N VAL A 70 -7.93 8.94 -2.80
CA VAL A 70 -9.19 9.68 -2.97
C VAL A 70 -9.46 9.89 -4.45
N ARG A 71 -10.64 9.48 -4.92
CA ARG A 71 -11.11 9.76 -6.27
C ARG A 71 -11.54 11.22 -6.39
N LEU A 72 -11.08 11.90 -7.46
CA LEU A 72 -11.35 13.34 -7.61
C LEU A 72 -12.77 13.66 -8.08
N GLU A 73 -13.43 12.74 -8.77
CA GLU A 73 -14.78 12.92 -9.32
C GLU A 73 -15.83 13.23 -8.25
N ASP A 74 -15.78 12.53 -7.13
CA ASP A 74 -16.77 12.61 -6.05
C ASP A 74 -16.15 12.74 -4.65
N HIS A 75 -14.83 12.87 -4.57
CA HIS A 75 -14.06 12.92 -3.33
C HIS A 75 -14.18 11.66 -2.45
N ALA A 76 -14.63 10.55 -3.01
CA ALA A 76 -14.70 9.28 -2.28
C ALA A 76 -13.31 8.76 -1.95
N THR A 77 -13.10 8.31 -0.71
CA THR A 77 -11.92 7.53 -0.34
C THR A 77 -12.11 6.09 -0.84
N ILE A 78 -11.29 5.70 -1.79
CA ILE A 78 -11.42 4.44 -2.54
C ILE A 78 -10.42 3.36 -2.14
N GLY A 79 -9.49 3.67 -1.24
CA GLY A 79 -8.48 2.72 -0.79
C GLY A 79 -7.36 3.36 0.00
N THR A 80 -6.33 2.55 0.27
CA THR A 80 -5.08 2.97 0.89
C THR A 80 -3.88 2.51 0.09
N ILE A 81 -2.76 3.22 0.22
CA ILE A 81 -1.47 2.81 -0.30
C ILE A 81 -0.39 3.12 0.74
N ASP A 82 0.51 2.16 0.95
CA ASP A 82 1.45 2.18 2.05
C ASP A 82 2.89 1.96 1.57
N ILE A 83 3.84 2.53 2.31
CA ILE A 83 5.22 2.02 2.38
C ILE A 83 5.42 1.58 3.82
N THR A 84 5.79 0.33 4.03
CA THR A 84 6.12 -0.27 5.32
C THR A 84 7.58 -0.74 5.34
N ASP A 85 8.05 -1.18 6.49
CA ASP A 85 9.44 -1.66 6.67
C ASP A 85 10.50 -0.72 6.07
N PHE A 86 10.24 0.59 6.17
CA PHE A 86 11.15 1.59 5.66
C PHE A 86 12.49 1.54 6.38
N SER A 87 13.54 1.28 5.63
CA SER A 87 14.92 1.30 6.09
C SER A 87 15.65 2.53 5.52
N PRO A 88 15.85 3.59 6.33
CA PRO A 88 16.60 4.76 5.88
C PRO A 88 18.02 4.45 5.46
N MET A 89 18.69 3.53 6.19
CA MET A 89 20.08 3.12 5.90
C MET A 89 20.22 2.49 4.51
N HIS A 90 19.23 1.70 4.11
CA HIS A 90 19.26 0.98 2.83
C HIS A 90 18.36 1.63 1.76
N ALA A 91 17.70 2.73 2.12
CA ALA A 91 16.79 3.48 1.25
C ALA A 91 15.76 2.56 0.52
N ARG A 92 15.16 1.61 1.28
CA ARG A 92 14.19 0.63 0.77
C ARG A 92 12.95 0.56 1.64
N GLY A 93 11.83 0.08 1.07
CA GLY A 93 10.60 -0.18 1.80
C GLY A 93 9.71 -1.16 1.04
N GLU A 94 8.69 -1.67 1.71
CA GLU A 94 7.70 -2.57 1.15
C GLU A 94 6.42 -1.81 0.81
N VAL A 95 5.85 -2.07 -0.37
CA VAL A 95 4.62 -1.42 -0.83
C VAL A 95 3.42 -2.30 -0.54
N GLY A 96 2.41 -1.70 0.09
CA GLY A 96 1.07 -2.24 0.22
C GLY A 96 0.05 -1.37 -0.51
N ILE A 97 -0.95 -1.97 -1.12
CA ILE A 97 -2.06 -1.25 -1.74
C ILE A 97 -3.36 -2.03 -1.60
N VAL A 98 -4.40 -1.35 -1.18
CA VAL A 98 -5.76 -1.89 -1.10
C VAL A 98 -6.72 -0.92 -1.76
N ILE A 99 -7.46 -1.39 -2.77
CA ILE A 99 -8.58 -0.66 -3.38
C ILE A 99 -9.88 -1.37 -2.99
N ARG A 100 -10.85 -0.60 -2.51
CA ARG A 100 -12.18 -1.09 -2.16
C ARG A 100 -12.83 -1.77 -3.37
N LYS A 101 -13.55 -2.86 -3.10
CA LYS A 101 -14.06 -3.80 -4.11
C LYS A 101 -14.83 -3.10 -5.23
N GLU A 102 -15.68 -2.15 -4.87
CA GLU A 102 -16.54 -1.41 -5.80
C GLU A 102 -15.78 -0.47 -6.75
N PHE A 103 -14.50 -0.19 -6.47
CA PHE A 103 -13.64 0.68 -7.30
C PHE A 103 -12.53 -0.07 -8.04
N ARG A 104 -12.50 -1.41 -7.91
CA ARG A 104 -11.50 -2.23 -8.61
C ARG A 104 -11.79 -2.31 -10.12
N GLY A 105 -10.76 -2.65 -10.88
CA GLY A 105 -10.89 -2.82 -12.34
C GLY A 105 -10.86 -1.52 -13.15
N ALA A 106 -10.90 -0.35 -12.52
CA ALA A 106 -10.91 0.96 -13.19
C ALA A 106 -9.52 1.61 -13.34
N GLY A 107 -8.44 0.93 -12.92
CA GLY A 107 -7.06 1.41 -13.05
C GLY A 107 -6.57 2.31 -11.89
N TYR A 108 -7.37 2.58 -10.88
CA TYR A 108 -7.00 3.44 -9.76
C TYR A 108 -5.79 2.93 -8.96
N ALA A 109 -5.64 1.60 -8.83
CA ALA A 109 -4.46 1.03 -8.18
C ALA A 109 -3.17 1.36 -8.94
N LYS A 110 -3.20 1.34 -10.27
CA LYS A 110 -2.05 1.71 -11.09
C LYS A 110 -1.71 3.20 -10.94
N ASP A 111 -2.72 4.06 -10.95
CA ASP A 111 -2.54 5.50 -10.74
C ASP A 111 -1.89 5.76 -9.36
N ALA A 112 -2.41 5.14 -8.29
CA ALA A 112 -1.88 5.31 -6.95
C ALA A 112 -0.44 4.80 -6.82
N LEU A 113 -0.15 3.62 -7.38
CA LEU A 113 1.19 3.04 -7.36
C LEU A 113 2.18 3.90 -8.14
N THR A 114 1.80 4.46 -9.28
CA THR A 114 2.64 5.38 -10.05
C THR A 114 2.99 6.62 -9.25
N LEU A 115 2.00 7.28 -8.63
CA LEU A 115 2.24 8.47 -7.80
C LEU A 115 3.15 8.16 -6.61
N LEU A 116 2.97 6.99 -5.97
CA LEU A 116 3.82 6.57 -4.86
C LEU A 116 5.25 6.31 -5.32
N CYS A 117 5.45 5.65 -6.47
CA CYS A 117 6.77 5.39 -7.02
C CYS A 117 7.51 6.70 -7.37
N ASP A 118 6.84 7.64 -8.02
CA ASP A 118 7.42 8.95 -8.34
C ASP A 118 7.86 9.67 -7.06
N TYR A 119 7.02 9.67 -6.03
CA TYR A 119 7.36 10.24 -4.74
C TYR A 119 8.54 9.53 -4.08
N ALA A 120 8.53 8.20 -4.05
CA ALA A 120 9.55 7.39 -3.40
C ALA A 120 10.93 7.57 -4.07
N PHE A 121 10.99 7.54 -5.39
CA PHE A 121 12.26 7.61 -6.11
C PHE A 121 12.75 9.04 -6.32
N ASP A 122 11.87 9.96 -6.72
CA ASP A 122 12.26 11.33 -7.06
C ASP A 122 12.43 12.22 -5.83
N PHE A 123 11.55 12.09 -4.83
CA PHE A 123 11.58 12.94 -3.64
C PHE A 123 12.33 12.31 -2.47
N LEU A 124 11.94 11.09 -2.05
CA LEU A 124 12.57 10.39 -0.94
C LEU A 124 13.93 9.79 -1.28
N ARG A 125 14.27 9.73 -2.58
CA ARG A 125 15.54 9.13 -3.07
C ARG A 125 15.72 7.69 -2.63
N MET A 126 14.63 6.95 -2.57
CA MET A 126 14.69 5.51 -2.30
C MET A 126 15.42 4.78 -3.42
N LYS A 127 16.06 3.66 -3.05
CA LYS A 127 16.82 2.81 -3.99
C LYS A 127 16.00 1.63 -4.45
N GLN A 128 15.05 1.19 -3.63
CA GLN A 128 14.28 0.01 -3.93
C GLN A 128 12.91 0.04 -3.25
N LEU A 129 11.90 -0.33 -3.99
CA LEU A 129 10.59 -0.73 -3.47
C LEU A 129 10.41 -2.23 -3.68
N VAL A 130 9.83 -2.89 -2.69
CA VAL A 130 9.61 -4.34 -2.65
C VAL A 130 8.13 -4.59 -2.46
N VAL A 131 7.62 -5.70 -2.97
CA VAL A 131 6.27 -6.19 -2.68
C VAL A 131 6.28 -7.71 -2.60
N HIS A 132 5.55 -8.24 -1.64
CA HIS A 132 5.25 -9.66 -1.53
C HIS A 132 3.83 -9.92 -2.04
N ILE A 133 3.68 -10.81 -3.01
CA ILE A 133 2.40 -11.11 -3.64
C ILE A 133 2.16 -12.62 -3.59
N ALA A 134 1.00 -13.04 -3.11
CA ALA A 134 0.57 -14.43 -3.19
C ALA A 134 0.55 -14.90 -4.65
N THR A 135 1.06 -16.09 -4.91
CA THR A 135 1.26 -16.58 -6.30
C THR A 135 -0.04 -16.75 -7.08
N ASP A 136 -1.16 -16.88 -6.39
CA ASP A 136 -2.51 -16.97 -6.95
C ASP A 136 -3.17 -15.58 -7.14
N ASN A 137 -2.56 -14.50 -6.61
CA ASN A 137 -3.07 -13.14 -6.79
C ASN A 137 -2.60 -12.53 -8.13
N GLU A 138 -3.17 -13.06 -9.21
CA GLU A 138 -2.84 -12.60 -10.57
C GLU A 138 -3.11 -11.11 -10.80
N ALA A 139 -4.12 -10.55 -10.12
CA ALA A 139 -4.46 -9.13 -10.28
C ALA A 139 -3.33 -8.23 -9.79
N SER A 140 -2.79 -8.50 -8.60
CA SER A 140 -1.62 -7.79 -8.06
C SER A 140 -0.38 -8.04 -8.91
N MET A 141 -0.14 -9.28 -9.35
CA MET A 141 0.99 -9.60 -10.24
C MET A 141 0.96 -8.73 -11.50
N ARG A 142 -0.19 -8.64 -12.17
CA ARG A 142 -0.36 -7.79 -13.37
C ARG A 142 -0.18 -6.30 -13.05
N LEU A 143 -0.72 -5.83 -11.92
CA LEU A 143 -0.59 -4.44 -11.49
C LEU A 143 0.89 -4.06 -11.35
N PHE A 144 1.61 -4.74 -10.47
CA PHE A 144 2.99 -4.39 -10.14
C PHE A 144 3.92 -4.58 -11.35
N THR A 145 3.78 -5.64 -12.12
CA THR A 145 4.55 -5.84 -13.37
C THR A 145 4.29 -4.72 -14.37
N SER A 146 3.03 -4.24 -14.50
CA SER A 146 2.70 -3.12 -15.40
C SER A 146 3.30 -1.78 -14.97
N CYS A 147 3.72 -1.66 -13.71
CA CYS A 147 4.44 -0.52 -13.15
C CYS A 147 5.96 -0.73 -13.10
N GLY A 148 6.48 -1.79 -13.74
CA GLY A 148 7.91 -2.03 -13.90
C GLY A 148 8.55 -2.88 -12.79
N PHE A 149 7.78 -3.40 -11.83
CA PHE A 149 8.30 -4.34 -10.84
C PHE A 149 8.70 -5.65 -11.51
N VAL A 150 9.83 -6.19 -11.10
CA VAL A 150 10.41 -7.43 -11.63
C VAL A 150 10.45 -8.50 -10.54
N GLN A 151 10.04 -9.70 -10.88
CA GLN A 151 10.15 -10.84 -9.96
C GLN A 151 11.62 -11.14 -9.68
N CYS A 152 11.98 -11.18 -8.40
CA CYS A 152 13.35 -11.45 -7.96
C CYS A 152 13.46 -12.72 -7.09
N GLY A 153 12.33 -13.31 -6.70
CA GLY A 153 12.35 -14.51 -5.89
C GLY A 153 10.98 -15.17 -5.71
N LEU A 154 11.00 -16.37 -5.15
CA LEU A 154 9.83 -17.12 -4.73
C LEU A 154 10.08 -17.62 -3.31
N LEU A 155 9.22 -17.21 -2.38
CA LEU A 155 9.24 -17.67 -0.99
C LEU A 155 8.24 -18.81 -0.85
N LYS A 156 8.75 -20.04 -0.83
CA LYS A 156 7.92 -21.25 -0.68
C LYS A 156 7.48 -21.39 0.76
N ASP A 157 6.22 -21.78 0.95
CA ASP A 157 5.62 -22.07 2.26
C ASP A 157 5.82 -20.92 3.27
N TRP A 158 5.84 -19.68 2.77
CA TRP A 158 6.13 -18.48 3.56
C TRP A 158 5.03 -18.13 4.55
N LEU A 159 3.77 -18.41 4.20
CA LEU A 159 2.64 -18.30 5.11
C LEU A 159 2.02 -19.67 5.36
N CYS A 160 1.62 -19.92 6.60
CA CYS A 160 0.90 -21.11 7.01
C CYS A 160 -0.61 -20.93 6.79
N VAL A 161 -0.99 -20.56 5.57
CA VAL A 161 -2.39 -20.45 5.14
C VAL A 161 -2.52 -21.31 3.89
N GLU A 162 -3.14 -22.48 4.03
CA GLU A 162 -3.42 -23.42 2.93
C GLU A 162 -2.26 -23.64 1.93
N ALA A 163 -1.00 -23.63 2.42
CA ALA A 163 0.22 -23.84 1.61
C ALA A 163 0.42 -22.84 0.46
N VAL A 164 0.05 -21.59 0.64
CA VAL A 164 0.25 -20.53 -0.36
C VAL A 164 1.73 -20.13 -0.45
N SER A 165 2.28 -20.12 -1.65
CA SER A 165 3.61 -19.59 -1.95
C SER A 165 3.53 -18.10 -2.34
N TYR A 166 4.57 -17.33 -2.02
CA TYR A 166 4.66 -15.92 -2.34
C TYR A 166 5.72 -15.63 -3.39
N THR A 167 5.38 -14.77 -4.32
CA THR A 167 6.34 -14.20 -5.25
C THR A 167 6.86 -12.88 -4.70
N HIS A 168 8.17 -12.73 -4.69
CA HIS A 168 8.84 -11.50 -4.30
C HIS A 168 9.14 -10.68 -5.56
N LEU A 169 8.56 -9.47 -5.67
CA LEU A 169 8.84 -8.54 -6.74
C LEU A 169 9.54 -7.31 -6.19
N THR A 170 10.47 -6.77 -6.98
CA THR A 170 11.16 -5.52 -6.66
C THR A 170 11.11 -4.55 -7.82
N LEU A 171 11.14 -3.27 -7.50
CA LEU A 171 11.38 -2.18 -8.42
C LEU A 171 12.66 -1.47 -7.99
N PRO A 172 13.82 -1.82 -8.58
CA PRO A 172 15.05 -1.08 -8.37
C PRO A 172 15.03 0.25 -9.14
N THR A 173 15.76 1.23 -8.65
CA THR A 173 16.01 2.50 -9.37
C THR A 173 16.97 2.29 -10.52
#